data_2068ce8ada39035696bf34df85284911
#
_entry.id   2068ce8ada39035696bf34df85284911
#
_cell.length_a   1.000
_cell.length_b   1.000
_cell.length_c   1.000
_cell.angle_alpha   90.00
_cell.angle_beta   90.00
_cell.angle_gamma   90.00
#
_symmetry.space_group_name_H-M   'P 1'
#
loop_
_entity.id
_entity.type
_entity.pdbx_description
1 polymer ?
#
loop_
_entity_poly.entity_id
_entity_poly.type
_entity_poly.pdbx_seq_one_letter_code
_entity_poly.pdbx_strand_id
1 'polypeptide(L)'
;MERIFVDKLFAAEAYTRNADKEHRAFEASKHIYDLAVISDESRISALFENEKLLAGLLSIRLTEEQNRLDGIPGVLPKDFIFFDEACSNPYIKKAYTTMQNQYVLIAKERIELDEAQTKMFALKNELMKCAAWLNAQIP
;
A
#
# COMPACT_ATOMS: atom_id res chain seq x y z
N MET A 1 -11.10 8.72 4.61
CA MET A 1 -10.20 8.40 3.49
C MET A 1 -8.72 8.29 3.90
N GLU A 2 -8.22 9.22 4.65
CA GLU A 2 -6.80 9.22 5.06
C GLU A 2 -6.43 7.99 5.87
N ARG A 3 -7.26 7.59 6.84
CA ARG A 3 -7.04 6.37 7.59
C ARG A 3 -7.09 5.13 6.70
N ILE A 4 -8.04 5.07 5.79
CA ILE A 4 -8.17 3.96 4.82
C ILE A 4 -6.92 3.86 3.96
N PHE A 5 -6.39 5.00 3.52
CA PHE A 5 -5.15 5.05 2.74
C PHE A 5 -3.99 4.42 3.51
N VAL A 6 -3.77 4.86 4.76
CA VAL A 6 -2.71 4.31 5.61
C VAL A 6 -2.93 2.80 5.85
N ASP A 7 -4.15 2.38 6.14
CA ASP A 7 -4.46 0.97 6.35
C ASP A 7 -4.11 0.13 5.11
N LYS A 8 -4.39 0.64 3.91
CA LYS A 8 -4.07 -0.08 2.66
C LYS A 8 -2.58 -0.14 2.38
N LEU A 9 -1.81 0.88 2.75
CA LEU A 9 -0.35 0.83 2.65
C LEU A 9 0.21 -0.33 3.49
N PHE A 10 -0.23 -0.44 4.73
CA PHE A 10 0.22 -1.51 5.61
C PHE A 10 -0.27 -2.88 5.17
N ALA A 11 -1.51 -2.98 4.70
CA ALA A 11 -2.05 -4.24 4.20
C ALA A 11 -1.31 -4.71 2.95
N ALA A 12 -1.03 -3.82 2.00
CA ALA A 12 -0.26 -4.15 0.81
C ALA A 12 1.13 -4.68 1.19
N GLU A 13 1.77 -4.05 2.14
CA GLU A 13 3.09 -4.48 2.61
C GLU A 13 3.02 -5.83 3.31
N ALA A 14 2.06 -6.02 4.20
CA ALA A 14 1.91 -7.28 4.94
C ALA A 14 1.66 -8.46 4.00
N TYR A 15 0.76 -8.32 3.04
CA TYR A 15 0.47 -9.40 2.09
C TYR A 15 1.64 -9.66 1.13
N THR A 16 2.38 -8.63 0.75
CA THR A 16 3.58 -8.79 -0.08
C THR A 16 4.69 -9.53 0.67
N ARG A 17 4.84 -9.29 1.97
CA ARG A 17 5.85 -9.96 2.81
C ARG A 17 5.44 -11.33 3.32
N ASN A 18 4.18 -11.71 3.17
CA ASN A 18 3.69 -12.97 3.72
C ASN A 18 4.47 -14.16 3.15
N ALA A 19 4.77 -15.15 4.00
CA ALA A 19 5.52 -16.34 3.60
C ALA A 19 4.75 -17.16 2.55
N ASP A 20 3.42 -17.16 2.60
CA ASP A 20 2.56 -17.83 1.61
C ASP A 20 2.23 -16.86 0.47
N LYS A 21 3.24 -16.52 -0.31
CA LYS A 21 3.12 -15.52 -1.37
C LYS A 21 2.10 -15.88 -2.44
N GLU A 22 1.97 -17.16 -2.76
CA GLU A 22 1.03 -17.61 -3.78
C GLU A 22 -0.43 -17.34 -3.36
N HIS A 23 -0.82 -17.71 -2.15
CA HIS A 23 -2.18 -17.52 -1.65
C HIS A 23 -2.49 -16.06 -1.29
N ARG A 24 -1.47 -15.27 -0.94
CA ARG A 24 -1.67 -13.88 -0.52
C ARG A 24 -1.50 -12.86 -1.65
N ALA A 25 -1.06 -13.29 -2.82
CA ALA A 25 -0.83 -12.39 -3.95
C ALA A 25 -2.11 -11.71 -4.44
N PHE A 26 -3.24 -12.40 -4.40
CA PHE A 26 -4.54 -11.80 -4.76
C PHE A 26 -4.86 -10.62 -3.86
N GLU A 27 -4.73 -10.79 -2.55
CA GLU A 27 -4.98 -9.70 -1.59
C GLU A 27 -3.98 -8.55 -1.76
N ALA A 28 -2.71 -8.85 -1.97
CA ALA A 28 -1.70 -7.84 -2.25
C ALA A 28 -2.07 -7.03 -3.49
N SER A 29 -2.42 -7.69 -4.59
CA SER A 29 -2.78 -7.01 -5.84
C SER A 29 -4.06 -6.18 -5.71
N LYS A 30 -5.03 -6.64 -4.92
CA LYS A 30 -6.24 -5.89 -4.61
C LYS A 30 -5.93 -4.58 -3.89
N HIS A 31 -5.08 -4.61 -2.87
CA HIS A 31 -4.69 -3.40 -2.15
C HIS A 31 -3.86 -2.45 -3.03
N ILE A 32 -3.01 -2.99 -3.90
CA ILE A 32 -2.25 -2.18 -4.87
C ILE A 32 -3.22 -1.47 -5.82
N TYR A 33 -4.23 -2.16 -6.34
CA TYR A 33 -5.27 -1.56 -7.16
C TYR A 33 -6.00 -0.45 -6.40
N ASP A 34 -6.46 -0.73 -5.19
CA ASP A 34 -7.16 0.26 -4.37
C ASP A 34 -6.32 1.51 -4.13
N LEU A 35 -5.03 1.33 -3.81
CA LEU A 35 -4.10 2.45 -3.65
C LEU A 35 -3.93 3.24 -4.93
N ALA A 36 -3.83 2.57 -6.08
CA ALA A 36 -3.74 3.24 -7.37
C ALA A 36 -4.97 4.10 -7.65
N VAL A 37 -6.16 3.62 -7.30
CA VAL A 37 -7.41 4.38 -7.45
C VAL A 37 -7.42 5.62 -6.55
N ILE A 38 -7.13 5.46 -5.25
CA ILE A 38 -7.27 6.58 -4.31
C ILE A 38 -6.08 7.54 -4.32
N SER A 39 -4.95 7.16 -4.92
CA SER A 39 -3.75 8.01 -4.96
C SER A 39 -3.98 9.34 -5.68
N ASP A 40 -4.96 9.41 -6.59
CA ASP A 40 -5.28 10.62 -7.34
C ASP A 40 -6.24 11.55 -6.59
N GLU A 41 -6.77 11.12 -5.44
CA GLU A 41 -7.69 11.93 -4.65
C GLU A 41 -6.96 13.12 -4.02
N SER A 42 -7.59 14.31 -4.07
CA SER A 42 -7.01 15.54 -3.52
C SER A 42 -6.74 15.46 -2.02
N ARG A 43 -7.56 14.69 -1.28
CA ARG A 43 -7.35 14.46 0.15
C ARG A 43 -6.07 13.72 0.45
N ILE A 44 -5.64 12.83 -0.44
CA ILE A 44 -4.37 12.10 -0.28
C ILE A 44 -3.19 13.02 -0.57
N SER A 45 -3.28 13.83 -1.63
CA SER A 45 -2.24 14.86 -1.90
C SER A 45 -2.09 15.82 -0.72
N ALA A 46 -3.21 16.24 -0.13
CA ALA A 46 -3.20 17.12 1.05
C ALA A 46 -2.58 16.42 2.27
N LEU A 47 -2.77 15.12 2.41
CA LEU A 47 -2.18 14.35 3.52
C LEU A 47 -0.64 14.42 3.48
N PHE A 48 -0.03 14.35 2.29
CA PHE A 48 1.43 14.43 2.15
C PHE A 48 1.98 15.76 2.63
N GLU A 49 1.17 16.81 2.65
CA GLU A 49 1.56 18.14 3.15
C GLU A 49 1.16 18.37 4.61
N ASN A 50 0.48 17.42 5.22
CA ASN A 50 0.05 17.50 6.62
C ASN A 50 0.85 16.49 7.48
N GLU A 51 2.09 16.87 7.80
CA GLU A 51 3.01 16.02 8.55
C GLU A 51 2.45 15.56 9.89
N LYS A 52 1.75 16.42 10.60
CA LYS A 52 1.17 16.10 11.90
C LYS A 52 0.10 15.02 11.79
N LEU A 53 -0.80 15.16 10.81
CA LEU A 53 -1.85 14.16 10.59
C LEU A 53 -1.27 12.83 10.14
N LEU A 54 -0.34 12.86 9.20
CA LEU A 54 0.31 11.64 8.71
C LEU A 54 1.06 10.93 9.84
N ALA A 55 1.82 11.66 10.65
CA ALA A 55 2.54 11.10 11.79
C ALA A 55 1.58 10.43 12.79
N GLY A 56 0.45 11.07 13.07
CA GLY A 56 -0.57 10.53 13.99
C GLY A 56 -1.16 9.23 13.46
N LEU A 57 -1.53 9.19 12.17
CA LEU A 57 -2.09 8.00 11.56
C LEU A 57 -1.08 6.84 11.51
N LEU A 58 0.17 7.13 11.20
CA LEU A 58 1.23 6.13 11.19
C LEU A 58 1.47 5.57 12.59
N SER A 59 1.49 6.42 13.60
CA SER A 59 1.67 6.00 15.00
C SER A 59 0.55 5.06 15.45
N ILE A 60 -0.69 5.38 15.13
CA ILE A 60 -1.85 4.54 15.46
C ILE A 60 -1.70 3.17 14.79
N ARG A 61 -1.40 3.16 13.48
CA ARG A 61 -1.30 1.90 12.73
C ARG A 61 -0.12 1.05 13.21
N LEU A 62 1.03 1.64 13.47
CA LEU A 62 2.19 0.91 14.00
C LEU A 62 1.89 0.27 15.34
N THR A 63 1.14 0.94 16.21
CA THR A 63 0.69 0.37 17.47
C THR A 63 -0.23 -0.84 17.24
N GLU A 64 -1.18 -0.72 16.31
CA GLU A 64 -2.08 -1.82 15.97
C GLU A 64 -1.35 -3.04 15.41
N GLU A 65 -0.28 -2.82 14.62
CA GLU A 65 0.49 -3.92 14.04
C GLU A 65 1.17 -4.81 15.10
N GLN A 66 1.42 -4.29 16.30
CA GLN A 66 2.06 -5.08 17.37
C GLN A 66 1.25 -6.32 17.75
N ASN A 67 -0.07 -6.28 17.59
CA ASN A 67 -0.98 -7.34 18.02
C ASN A 67 -1.86 -7.88 16.89
N ARG A 68 -1.60 -7.48 15.65
CA ARG A 68 -2.40 -7.91 14.50
C ARG A 68 -1.95 -9.28 14.01
N LEU A 69 -2.92 -10.18 13.78
CA LEU A 69 -2.65 -11.45 13.11
C LEU A 69 -2.14 -11.17 11.68
N ASP A 70 -1.08 -11.83 11.28
CA ASP A 70 -0.40 -11.62 9.99
C ASP A 70 0.06 -10.16 9.79
N GLY A 71 0.27 -9.43 10.87
CA GLY A 71 0.81 -8.07 10.83
C GLY A 71 2.32 -8.04 10.58
N ILE A 72 2.85 -6.83 10.51
CA ILE A 72 4.27 -6.57 10.25
C ILE A 72 4.88 -5.70 11.36
N PRO A 73 4.86 -6.15 12.62
CA PRO A 73 5.18 -5.29 13.77
C PRO A 73 6.62 -4.76 13.78
N GLY A 74 7.54 -5.41 13.08
CA GLY A 74 8.95 -4.99 13.04
C GLY A 74 9.34 -4.21 11.79
N VAL A 75 8.40 -3.86 10.91
CA VAL A 75 8.69 -3.21 9.63
C VAL A 75 8.40 -1.72 9.71
N LEU A 76 9.41 -0.91 9.44
CA LEU A 76 9.24 0.55 9.38
C LEU A 76 8.67 0.96 8.02
N PRO A 77 7.81 2.01 7.98
CA PRO A 77 7.28 2.52 6.71
C PRO A 77 8.34 2.80 5.66
N LYS A 78 9.46 3.41 6.02
CA LYS A 78 10.54 3.71 5.08
C LYS A 78 11.15 2.48 4.42
N ASP A 79 10.97 1.28 5.01
CA ASP A 79 11.50 0.02 4.53
C ASP A 79 10.46 -0.82 3.76
N PHE A 80 9.30 -0.27 3.45
CA PHE A 80 8.27 -0.96 2.69
C PHE A 80 8.74 -1.31 1.29
N ILE A 81 8.49 -2.55 0.88
CA ILE A 81 8.96 -3.12 -0.39
C ILE A 81 7.87 -3.24 -1.45
N PHE A 82 6.59 -3.18 -1.07
CA PHE A 82 5.51 -3.44 -2.03
C PHE A 82 5.49 -2.43 -3.18
N PHE A 83 5.93 -1.19 -2.94
CA PHE A 83 5.97 -0.17 -3.99
C PHE A 83 6.80 -0.63 -5.19
N ASP A 84 7.92 -1.28 -4.93
CA ASP A 84 8.85 -1.75 -5.97
C ASP A 84 8.47 -3.13 -6.50
N GLU A 85 7.84 -3.95 -5.67
CA GLU A 85 7.51 -5.34 -6.02
C GLU A 85 6.19 -5.53 -6.75
N ALA A 86 5.34 -4.52 -6.84
CA ALA A 86 4.02 -4.64 -7.45
C ALA A 86 4.06 -5.27 -8.84
N CYS A 87 5.00 -4.87 -9.68
CA CYS A 87 5.12 -5.38 -11.04
C CYS A 87 6.20 -6.48 -11.20
N SER A 88 7.20 -6.48 -10.32
CA SER A 88 8.32 -7.41 -10.41
C SER A 88 8.07 -8.74 -9.70
N ASN A 89 7.19 -8.77 -8.72
CA ASN A 89 6.84 -9.99 -7.98
C ASN A 89 6.01 -10.91 -8.88
N PRO A 90 6.51 -12.11 -9.22
CA PRO A 90 5.81 -12.99 -10.18
C PRO A 90 4.44 -13.46 -9.71
N TYR A 91 4.24 -13.61 -8.41
CA TYR A 91 2.94 -14.01 -7.86
C TYR A 91 1.93 -12.88 -7.96
N ILE A 92 2.33 -11.64 -7.66
CA ILE A 92 1.48 -10.47 -7.78
C ILE A 92 1.14 -10.22 -9.25
N LYS A 93 2.13 -10.30 -10.12
CA LYS A 93 1.94 -10.13 -11.57
C LYS A 93 0.89 -11.09 -12.11
N LYS A 94 0.96 -12.36 -11.72
CA LYS A 94 0.00 -13.38 -12.14
C LYS A 94 -1.38 -13.12 -11.54
N ALA A 95 -1.45 -12.80 -10.26
CA ALA A 95 -2.69 -12.60 -9.54
C ALA A 95 -3.45 -11.34 -9.95
N TYR A 96 -2.73 -10.30 -10.40
CA TYR A 96 -3.33 -9.00 -10.69
C TYR A 96 -4.41 -9.08 -11.79
N THR A 97 -4.18 -9.83 -12.86
CA THR A 97 -5.17 -10.02 -13.91
C THR A 97 -6.42 -10.71 -13.39
N THR A 98 -6.25 -11.78 -12.61
CA THR A 98 -7.38 -12.49 -11.99
C THR A 98 -8.14 -11.57 -11.04
N MET A 99 -7.41 -10.78 -10.26
CA MET A 99 -7.99 -9.80 -9.34
C MET A 99 -8.85 -8.79 -10.09
N GLN A 100 -8.38 -8.21 -11.19
CA GLN A 100 -9.17 -7.26 -11.97
C GLN A 100 -10.45 -7.90 -12.50
N ASN A 101 -10.38 -9.13 -13.00
CA ASN A 101 -11.53 -9.84 -13.54
C ASN A 101 -12.61 -10.13 -12.49
N GLN A 102 -12.22 -10.33 -11.25
CA GLN A 102 -13.13 -10.68 -10.14
C GLN A 102 -13.57 -9.48 -9.30
N TYR A 103 -12.70 -8.49 -9.13
CA TYR A 103 -12.91 -7.37 -8.22
C TYR A 103 -13.35 -6.10 -8.94
N VAL A 104 -12.83 -5.83 -10.13
CA VAL A 104 -13.14 -4.62 -10.91
C VAL A 104 -14.18 -4.98 -11.96
N LEU A 105 -15.46 -4.76 -11.63
CA LEU A 105 -16.58 -5.18 -12.48
C LEU A 105 -16.85 -4.23 -13.66
N ILE A 106 -16.43 -2.97 -13.55
CA ILE A 106 -16.64 -1.96 -14.59
C ILE A 106 -15.35 -1.80 -15.38
N ALA A 107 -15.35 -2.17 -16.66
CA ALA A 107 -14.15 -2.21 -17.49
C ALA A 107 -13.40 -0.87 -17.54
N LYS A 108 -14.12 0.28 -17.56
CA LYS A 108 -13.47 1.60 -17.57
C LYS A 108 -12.73 1.96 -16.28
N GLU A 109 -12.97 1.21 -15.21
CA GLU A 109 -12.29 1.41 -13.92
C GLU A 109 -11.05 0.54 -13.78
N ARG A 110 -10.74 -0.28 -14.79
CA ARG A 110 -9.53 -1.11 -14.78
C ARG A 110 -8.29 -0.24 -14.87
N ILE A 111 -7.28 -0.66 -14.12
CA ILE A 111 -5.95 -0.05 -14.15
C ILE A 111 -4.97 -1.16 -14.50
N GLU A 112 -4.30 -1.05 -15.65
CA GLU A 112 -3.32 -2.05 -16.04
C GLU A 112 -2.14 -2.07 -15.06
N LEU A 113 -1.48 -3.23 -14.94
CA LEU A 113 -0.42 -3.42 -13.95
C LEU A 113 0.71 -2.39 -14.11
N ASP A 114 1.08 -2.05 -15.34
CA ASP A 114 2.13 -1.07 -15.62
C ASP A 114 1.75 0.32 -15.08
N GLU A 115 0.50 0.71 -15.26
CA GLU A 115 -0.01 1.98 -14.73
C GLU A 115 -0.05 1.96 -13.19
N ALA A 116 -0.50 0.84 -12.61
CA ALA A 116 -0.50 0.65 -11.16
C ALA A 116 0.92 0.75 -10.59
N GLN A 117 1.91 0.14 -11.27
CA GLN A 117 3.31 0.22 -10.86
C GLN A 117 3.83 1.66 -10.90
N THR A 118 3.49 2.41 -11.95
CA THR A 118 3.87 3.82 -12.07
C THR A 118 3.29 4.63 -10.90
N LYS A 119 2.03 4.37 -10.55
CA LYS A 119 1.38 5.02 -9.41
C LYS A 119 2.01 4.63 -8.08
N MET A 120 2.44 3.37 -7.91
CA MET A 120 3.13 2.94 -6.70
C MET A 120 4.49 3.63 -6.54
N PHE A 121 5.25 3.77 -7.62
CA PHE A 121 6.51 4.53 -7.60
C PHE A 121 6.27 5.99 -7.26
N ALA A 122 5.22 6.61 -7.80
CA ALA A 122 4.87 8.00 -7.49
C ALA A 122 4.49 8.15 -6.01
N LEU A 123 3.70 7.22 -5.47
CA LEU A 123 3.36 7.20 -4.03
C LEU A 123 4.60 7.08 -3.17
N LYS A 124 5.50 6.16 -3.48
CA LYS A 124 6.75 6.00 -2.76
C LYS A 124 7.53 7.31 -2.75
N ASN A 125 7.67 7.95 -3.90
CA ASN A 125 8.41 9.21 -4.01
C ASN A 125 7.80 10.30 -3.14
N GLU A 126 6.47 10.43 -3.13
CA GLU A 126 5.79 11.42 -2.29
C GLU A 126 5.97 11.12 -0.80
N LEU A 127 5.82 9.87 -0.39
CA LEU A 127 5.99 9.47 1.01
C LEU A 127 7.43 9.65 1.48
N MET A 128 8.42 9.35 0.63
CA MET A 128 9.83 9.51 0.97
C MET A 128 10.26 10.98 1.13
N LYS A 129 9.41 11.93 0.73
CA LYS A 129 9.61 13.37 1.00
C LYS A 129 9.01 13.79 2.35
N CYS A 130 8.20 12.93 2.98
CA CYS A 130 7.52 13.24 4.23
C CYS A 130 8.37 12.85 5.42
N ALA A 131 8.67 13.80 6.31
CA ALA A 131 9.41 13.52 7.54
C ALA A 131 8.67 12.52 8.42
N ALA A 132 7.33 12.59 8.46
CA ALA A 132 6.51 11.65 9.20
C ALA A 132 6.72 10.20 8.77
N TRP A 133 6.86 9.96 7.47
CA TRP A 133 7.11 8.64 6.91
C TRP A 133 8.53 8.15 7.22
N LEU A 134 9.52 9.02 6.99
CA LEU A 134 10.94 8.68 7.21
C LEU A 134 11.28 8.44 8.67
N ASN A 135 10.61 9.14 9.58
CA ASN A 135 10.93 9.15 11.01
C ASN A 135 9.95 8.31 11.86
N ALA A 136 9.00 7.61 11.24
CA ALA A 136 8.08 6.74 11.97
C ALA A 136 8.85 5.68 12.78
N GLN A 137 8.44 5.45 14.01
CA GLN A 137 9.14 4.58 14.97
C GLN A 137 8.26 3.41 15.36
N ILE A 138 8.88 2.25 15.60
CA ILE A 138 8.21 1.10 16.20
C ILE A 138 7.94 1.45 17.67
N PRO A 139 6.69 1.32 18.15
CA PRO A 139 6.37 1.61 19.53
C PRO A 139 6.92 0.59 20.53
#